data_0f3025a14b26cba99d057e7e94e92eaf
#
_entry.id   0f3025a14b26cba99d057e7e94e92eaf
#
_cell.length_a   1.000
_cell.length_b   1.000
_cell.length_c   1.000
_cell.angle_alpha   90.00
_cell.angle_beta   90.00
_cell.angle_gamma   90.00
#
_symmetry.space_group_name_H-M   'P 1'
#
loop_
_entity.id
_entity.type
_entity.pdbx_description
1 polymer ?
#
loop_
_entity_poly.entity_id
_entity_poly.type
_entity_poly.pdbx_seq_one_letter_code
_entity_poly.pdbx_strand_id
1 'polypeptide(L)'
;MRDWFALDSQRAENFTQAACGIELDFSKNLINDEVMQALQALATECHVSEKSQAMFAGGIINHTEKRAVLHTALRNFSGKPVLVDGKDVMPEVLACQQKIQDFVASVHSGERKGYTGKPLKQIIAIGIGGSFLGPKIMSEALKPYWFEGVKVHYVANVDGCHIQDILATVDHQETLVVMSSKSFTTQETLQNTLTAKAWFLEAGGSQQDIAKHFIAVSSNIKAATEFGMAKDNIFPLWDWVGGRYSLWSAIGLPIALTIGYDNYRELLQGAFEMDEHFQNAPIEQNLPMILALLGVWYVNFFDAQSHVLLPYYHYLRGFPAYVQQLDMESNGKRISGTHTQIDYATGPIIWGSEGTNGQHSFHQLIHQGTVLVPADFMLPLKVPNQDDIHHAMLASNCFGQTQALMQGKTFEECKADLTSKGLDDVTLESLATHKTMPGNKPSNTLLFNQVDPKTLGALVALYEHKVFVQGAIWGVNSFDQWGVELGKELGNQVLDKLVN
;
A
#
# COMPACT_ATOMS: atom_id res chain seq x y z
N MET A 1 -18.39 13.19 -20.32
CA MET A 1 -16.95 13.15 -20.66
C MET A 1 -16.69 13.08 -22.16
N ARG A 2 -17.39 12.22 -22.92
CA ARG A 2 -17.23 12.10 -24.38
C ARG A 2 -17.31 13.47 -25.09
N ASP A 3 -18.34 14.25 -24.77
CA ASP A 3 -18.54 15.57 -25.37
C ASP A 3 -17.47 16.58 -24.94
N TRP A 4 -16.98 16.48 -23.70
CA TRP A 4 -15.90 17.34 -23.23
C TRP A 4 -14.60 17.13 -24.01
N PHE A 5 -14.25 15.87 -24.29
CA PHE A 5 -13.08 15.56 -25.14
C PHE A 5 -13.28 15.97 -26.60
N ALA A 6 -14.52 15.95 -27.09
CA ALA A 6 -14.84 16.44 -28.44
C ALA A 6 -14.76 17.96 -28.55
N LEU A 7 -15.10 18.68 -27.48
CA LEU A 7 -15.09 20.15 -27.43
C LEU A 7 -13.71 20.74 -27.08
N ASP A 8 -12.89 20.01 -26.27
CA ASP A 8 -11.59 20.44 -25.83
C ASP A 8 -10.53 19.37 -26.16
N SER A 9 -9.78 19.60 -27.23
CA SER A 9 -8.70 18.71 -27.66
C SER A 9 -7.49 18.72 -26.73
N GLN A 10 -7.37 19.72 -25.85
CA GLN A 10 -6.28 19.84 -24.87
C GLN A 10 -6.65 19.28 -23.50
N ARG A 11 -7.87 18.76 -23.32
CA ARG A 11 -8.35 18.26 -22.03
C ARG A 11 -7.39 17.22 -21.41
N ALA A 12 -6.86 16.31 -22.20
CA ALA A 12 -5.90 15.32 -21.68
C ALA A 12 -4.64 16.00 -21.15
N GLU A 13 -4.11 16.99 -21.83
CA GLU A 13 -2.93 17.75 -21.42
C GLU A 13 -3.21 18.60 -20.17
N ASN A 14 -4.35 19.31 -20.14
CA ASN A 14 -4.76 20.19 -19.05
C ASN A 14 -5.00 19.42 -17.73
N PHE A 15 -5.47 18.17 -17.83
CA PHE A 15 -5.75 17.31 -16.67
C PHE A 15 -4.73 16.16 -16.54
N THR A 16 -3.46 16.45 -16.84
CA THR A 16 -2.31 15.56 -16.59
C THR A 16 -1.25 16.31 -15.81
N GLN A 17 -0.72 15.68 -14.77
CA GLN A 17 0.38 16.20 -13.96
C GLN A 17 1.45 15.12 -13.75
N ALA A 18 2.70 15.51 -13.62
CA ALA A 18 3.79 14.56 -13.43
C ALA A 18 4.75 15.00 -12.32
N ALA A 19 5.10 14.09 -11.44
CA ALA A 19 6.12 14.27 -10.42
C ALA A 19 6.71 12.94 -9.96
N CYS A 20 7.93 12.93 -9.46
CA CYS A 20 8.58 11.77 -8.85
C CYS A 20 8.55 10.50 -9.72
N GLY A 21 8.63 10.64 -11.05
CA GLY A 21 8.58 9.52 -11.99
C GLY A 21 7.19 8.94 -12.25
N ILE A 22 6.14 9.57 -11.75
CA ILE A 22 4.73 9.21 -11.95
C ILE A 22 4.04 10.31 -12.77
N GLU A 23 3.37 9.93 -13.85
CA GLU A 23 2.46 10.77 -14.59
C GLU A 23 1.02 10.36 -14.26
N LEU A 24 0.21 11.30 -13.84
CA LEU A 24 -1.19 11.13 -13.47
C LEU A 24 -2.08 11.81 -14.52
N ASP A 25 -2.71 11.02 -15.41
CA ASP A 25 -3.82 11.45 -16.25
C ASP A 25 -5.14 11.29 -15.47
N PHE A 26 -5.73 12.40 -15.07
CA PHE A 26 -7.05 12.45 -14.43
C PHE A 26 -8.12 13.13 -15.33
N SER A 27 -7.85 13.23 -16.61
CA SER A 27 -8.74 13.86 -17.60
C SER A 27 -10.07 13.13 -17.77
N LYS A 28 -10.09 11.80 -17.49
CA LYS A 28 -11.25 10.93 -17.60
C LYS A 28 -12.08 10.90 -16.31
N ASN A 29 -12.23 12.06 -15.68
CA ASN A 29 -13.08 12.28 -14.51
C ASN A 29 -14.23 13.23 -14.81
N LEU A 30 -15.31 13.17 -14.01
CA LEU A 30 -16.48 14.05 -14.10
C LEU A 30 -16.19 15.40 -13.43
N ILE A 31 -15.21 16.11 -13.96
CA ILE A 31 -14.70 17.39 -13.47
C ILE A 31 -14.50 18.39 -14.60
N ASN A 32 -14.52 19.66 -14.24
CA ASN A 32 -14.06 20.81 -15.00
C ASN A 32 -13.27 21.74 -14.09
N ASP A 33 -12.79 22.86 -14.59
CA ASP A 33 -11.99 23.82 -13.83
C ASP A 33 -12.74 24.37 -12.60
N GLU A 34 -14.04 24.65 -12.71
CA GLU A 34 -14.86 25.14 -11.59
C GLU A 34 -14.94 24.12 -10.46
N VAL A 35 -15.14 22.83 -10.79
CA VAL A 35 -15.14 21.74 -9.80
C VAL A 35 -13.79 21.63 -9.13
N MET A 36 -12.69 21.65 -9.90
CA MET A 36 -11.34 21.56 -9.32
C MET A 36 -11.03 22.75 -8.42
N GLN A 37 -11.40 23.97 -8.80
CA GLN A 37 -11.25 25.16 -7.96
C GLN A 37 -12.06 25.05 -6.65
N ALA A 38 -13.30 24.55 -6.72
CA ALA A 38 -14.13 24.36 -5.53
C ALA A 38 -13.53 23.30 -4.59
N LEU A 39 -12.99 22.20 -5.12
CA LEU A 39 -12.32 21.16 -4.34
C LEU A 39 -11.01 21.66 -3.69
N GLN A 40 -10.25 22.52 -4.38
CA GLN A 40 -9.06 23.18 -3.84
C GLN A 40 -9.43 24.17 -2.72
N ALA A 41 -10.52 24.93 -2.89
CA ALA A 41 -11.06 25.79 -1.84
C ALA A 41 -11.45 24.97 -0.61
N LEU A 42 -12.13 23.83 -0.80
CA LEU A 42 -12.48 22.91 0.31
C LEU A 42 -11.23 22.43 1.07
N ALA A 43 -10.15 22.03 0.36
CA ALA A 43 -8.91 21.65 1.03
C ALA A 43 -8.30 22.78 1.86
N THR A 44 -8.39 24.01 1.35
CA THR A 44 -7.93 25.22 2.05
C THR A 44 -8.77 25.50 3.30
N GLU A 45 -10.10 25.45 3.18
CA GLU A 45 -11.02 25.63 4.32
C GLU A 45 -10.87 24.55 5.38
N CYS A 46 -10.51 23.32 4.98
CA CYS A 46 -10.20 22.22 5.88
C CYS A 46 -8.80 22.28 6.48
N HIS A 47 -8.01 23.33 6.20
CA HIS A 47 -6.65 23.51 6.73
C HIS A 47 -5.71 22.34 6.44
N VAL A 48 -5.77 21.74 5.23
CA VAL A 48 -4.97 20.58 4.88
C VAL A 48 -3.47 20.89 4.93
N SER A 49 -3.05 22.06 4.45
CA SER A 49 -1.64 22.49 4.46
C SER A 49 -1.09 22.62 5.88
N GLU A 50 -1.85 23.25 6.80
CA GLU A 50 -1.43 23.42 8.18
C GLU A 50 -1.34 22.06 8.92
N LYS A 51 -2.31 21.16 8.66
CA LYS A 51 -2.28 19.80 9.20
C LYS A 51 -1.09 19.00 8.68
N SER A 52 -0.76 19.15 7.39
CA SER A 52 0.44 18.56 6.79
C SER A 52 1.71 19.08 7.44
N GLN A 53 1.85 20.39 7.57
CA GLN A 53 3.00 21.01 8.25
C GLN A 53 3.14 20.52 9.70
N ALA A 54 2.02 20.39 10.44
CA ALA A 54 2.02 19.84 11.79
C ALA A 54 2.50 18.39 11.83
N MET A 55 2.11 17.55 10.85
CA MET A 55 2.58 16.16 10.72
C MET A 55 4.10 16.10 10.54
N PHE A 56 4.64 16.82 9.55
CA PHE A 56 6.07 16.81 9.26
C PHE A 56 6.92 17.44 10.37
N ALA A 57 6.37 18.39 11.11
CA ALA A 57 7.02 19.02 12.24
C ALA A 57 7.00 18.20 13.54
N GLY A 58 6.39 17.01 13.55
CA GLY A 58 6.28 16.17 14.74
C GLY A 58 5.18 16.59 15.73
N GLY A 59 4.20 17.36 15.26
CA GLY A 59 3.01 17.70 16.05
C GLY A 59 2.19 16.46 16.45
N ILE A 60 1.50 16.55 17.58
CA ILE A 60 0.59 15.49 18.05
C ILE A 60 -0.71 15.55 17.24
N ILE A 61 -0.72 14.89 16.07
CA ILE A 61 -1.89 14.82 15.19
C ILE A 61 -2.73 13.55 15.38
N ASN A 62 -2.17 12.51 15.99
CA ASN A 62 -2.96 11.37 16.49
C ASN A 62 -3.47 11.70 17.89
N HIS A 63 -4.59 12.43 17.95
CA HIS A 63 -5.12 12.99 19.18
C HIS A 63 -5.69 11.94 20.14
N THR A 64 -6.22 10.83 19.64
CA THR A 64 -6.84 9.78 20.46
C THR A 64 -5.80 8.95 21.21
N GLU A 65 -4.63 8.73 20.62
CA GLU A 65 -3.50 8.04 21.24
C GLU A 65 -2.43 9.02 21.79
N LYS A 66 -2.59 10.34 21.58
CA LYS A 66 -1.66 11.40 22.02
C LYS A 66 -0.23 11.21 21.50
N ARG A 67 -0.10 10.98 20.20
CA ARG A 67 1.18 10.69 19.54
C ARG A 67 1.41 11.59 18.36
N ALA A 68 2.68 11.86 18.07
CA ALA A 68 3.11 12.33 16.75
C ALA A 68 2.90 11.23 15.70
N VAL A 69 2.91 11.61 14.43
CA VAL A 69 2.84 10.68 13.29
C VAL A 69 4.00 11.01 12.35
N LEU A 70 5.04 10.19 12.39
CA LEU A 70 6.33 10.50 11.76
C LEU A 70 6.90 9.36 10.93
N HIS A 71 6.02 8.61 10.22
CA HIS A 71 6.50 7.67 9.23
C HIS A 71 7.37 8.35 8.15
N THR A 72 7.17 9.65 7.90
CA THR A 72 7.98 10.47 6.99
C THR A 72 9.41 10.69 7.50
N ALA A 73 9.64 10.73 8.83
CA ALA A 73 10.99 10.84 9.39
C ALA A 73 11.87 9.62 9.08
N LEU A 74 11.25 8.43 8.89
CA LEU A 74 11.97 7.19 8.56
C LEU A 74 12.61 7.20 7.17
N ARG A 75 12.21 8.11 6.32
CA ARG A 75 12.69 8.30 4.94
C ARG A 75 13.16 9.72 4.67
N ASN A 76 13.48 10.48 5.73
CA ASN A 76 13.92 11.86 5.61
C ASN A 76 15.41 11.94 5.25
N PHE A 77 15.69 12.37 4.01
CA PHE A 77 17.05 12.63 3.50
C PHE A 77 17.40 14.12 3.44
N SER A 78 16.58 15.00 4.01
CA SER A 78 16.83 16.45 3.99
C SER A 78 18.03 16.89 4.85
N GLY A 79 18.49 16.05 5.76
CA GLY A 79 19.49 16.39 6.78
C GLY A 79 18.97 17.31 7.89
N LYS A 80 17.69 17.67 7.88
CA LYS A 80 17.07 18.52 8.91
C LYS A 80 16.60 17.66 10.09
N PRO A 81 16.66 18.20 11.33
CA PRO A 81 16.12 17.53 12.51
C PRO A 81 14.59 17.42 12.42
N VAL A 82 14.06 16.36 13.02
CA VAL A 82 12.61 16.16 13.23
C VAL A 82 12.39 16.02 14.74
N LEU A 83 11.55 16.89 15.31
CA LEU A 83 11.42 17.00 16.76
C LEU A 83 10.14 16.34 17.27
N VAL A 84 10.26 15.48 18.28
CA VAL A 84 9.15 14.96 19.08
C VAL A 84 9.38 15.37 20.53
N ASP A 85 8.47 16.12 21.12
CA ASP A 85 8.62 16.65 22.48
C ASP A 85 9.96 17.36 22.71
N GLY A 86 10.45 18.08 21.70
CA GLY A 86 11.73 18.81 21.72
C GLY A 86 12.99 17.96 21.51
N LYS A 87 12.86 16.63 21.34
CA LYS A 87 13.97 15.71 21.07
C LYS A 87 14.05 15.41 19.58
N ASP A 88 15.23 15.55 18.99
CA ASP A 88 15.48 15.13 17.61
C ASP A 88 15.49 13.60 17.50
N VAL A 89 14.60 13.03 16.65
CA VAL A 89 14.48 11.58 16.43
C VAL A 89 15.41 11.08 15.33
N MET A 90 15.99 11.96 14.50
CA MET A 90 16.79 11.56 13.34
C MET A 90 18.05 10.77 13.70
N PRO A 91 18.78 11.04 14.79
CA PRO A 91 19.94 10.23 15.17
C PRO A 91 19.58 8.74 15.42
N GLU A 92 18.44 8.48 16.04
CA GLU A 92 17.96 7.10 16.27
C GLU A 92 17.51 6.43 14.97
N VAL A 93 16.85 7.18 14.08
CA VAL A 93 16.43 6.69 12.76
C VAL A 93 17.65 6.29 11.92
N LEU A 94 18.64 7.17 11.82
CA LEU A 94 19.87 6.93 11.04
C LEU A 94 20.67 5.75 11.62
N ALA A 95 20.76 5.63 12.95
CA ALA A 95 21.41 4.49 13.60
C ALA A 95 20.69 3.17 13.27
N CYS A 96 19.35 3.18 13.21
CA CYS A 96 18.57 2.01 12.81
C CYS A 96 18.80 1.66 11.34
N GLN A 97 18.82 2.64 10.44
CA GLN A 97 19.12 2.42 9.01
C GLN A 97 20.52 1.82 8.82
N GLN A 98 21.54 2.34 9.52
CA GLN A 98 22.90 1.79 9.48
C GLN A 98 22.91 0.34 9.98
N LYS A 99 22.20 0.05 11.08
CA LYS A 99 22.07 -1.31 11.60
C LYS A 99 21.41 -2.26 10.59
N ILE A 100 20.39 -1.81 9.86
CA ILE A 100 19.76 -2.59 8.77
C ILE A 100 20.78 -2.86 7.68
N GLN A 101 21.53 -1.85 7.25
CA GLN A 101 22.56 -1.96 6.21
C GLN A 101 23.61 -3.00 6.58
N ASP A 102 24.19 -2.90 7.79
CA ASP A 102 25.23 -3.82 8.27
C ASP A 102 24.69 -5.25 8.38
N PHE A 103 23.45 -5.38 8.86
CA PHE A 103 22.80 -6.68 8.99
C PHE A 103 22.58 -7.34 7.61
N VAL A 104 22.02 -6.61 6.65
CA VAL A 104 21.80 -7.10 5.27
C VAL A 104 23.12 -7.49 4.64
N ALA A 105 24.16 -6.66 4.75
CA ALA A 105 25.50 -6.95 4.23
C ALA A 105 26.07 -8.25 4.82
N SER A 106 25.92 -8.48 6.14
CA SER A 106 26.40 -9.70 6.81
C SER A 106 25.68 -10.98 6.36
N VAL A 107 24.38 -10.87 6.02
CA VAL A 107 23.60 -11.99 5.48
C VAL A 107 23.98 -12.26 4.01
N HIS A 108 24.04 -11.22 3.17
CA HIS A 108 24.32 -11.35 1.75
C HIS A 108 25.77 -11.82 1.47
N SER A 109 26.74 -11.40 2.28
CA SER A 109 28.12 -11.89 2.17
C SER A 109 28.31 -13.34 2.65
N GLY A 110 27.32 -13.91 3.35
CA GLY A 110 27.42 -15.21 4.02
C GLY A 110 28.31 -15.19 5.28
N GLU A 111 28.70 -14.01 5.76
CA GLU A 111 29.43 -13.84 7.03
C GLU A 111 28.55 -14.25 8.22
N ARG A 112 27.24 -13.92 8.15
CA ARG A 112 26.27 -14.31 9.17
C ARG A 112 25.92 -15.79 9.01
N LYS A 113 26.26 -16.56 10.02
CA LYS A 113 26.14 -18.02 10.04
C LYS A 113 25.19 -18.50 11.11
N GLY A 114 24.50 -19.59 10.80
CA GLY A 114 23.72 -20.36 11.76
C GLY A 114 24.61 -21.14 12.74
N TYR A 115 23.98 -21.90 13.62
CA TYR A 115 24.65 -22.63 14.68
C TYR A 115 25.61 -23.72 14.17
N THR A 116 25.38 -24.26 12.97
CA THR A 116 26.26 -25.25 12.31
C THR A 116 27.39 -24.64 11.49
N GLY A 117 27.46 -23.29 11.41
CA GLY A 117 28.42 -22.58 10.58
C GLY A 117 28.02 -22.40 9.13
N LYS A 118 26.83 -22.88 8.69
CA LYS A 118 26.25 -22.60 7.37
C LYS A 118 25.78 -21.15 7.26
N PRO A 119 25.90 -20.49 6.10
CA PRO A 119 25.28 -19.19 5.84
C PRO A 119 23.76 -19.24 5.98
N LEU A 120 23.16 -18.15 6.47
CA LEU A 120 21.71 -18.00 6.57
C LEU A 120 21.15 -17.51 5.22
N LYS A 121 20.34 -18.33 4.56
CA LYS A 121 19.80 -18.08 3.20
C LYS A 121 18.28 -18.09 3.13
N GLN A 122 17.63 -18.73 4.11
CA GLN A 122 16.17 -18.80 4.21
C GLN A 122 15.71 -17.86 5.31
N ILE A 123 14.84 -16.92 4.97
CA ILE A 123 14.31 -15.93 5.92
C ILE A 123 12.81 -16.20 6.10
N ILE A 124 12.36 -16.41 7.32
CA ILE A 124 10.94 -16.49 7.66
C ILE A 124 10.54 -15.19 8.34
N ALA A 125 9.86 -14.32 7.62
CA ALA A 125 9.34 -13.05 8.12
C ALA A 125 7.92 -13.25 8.66
N ILE A 126 7.80 -13.18 10.00
CA ILE A 126 6.54 -13.37 10.72
C ILE A 126 6.01 -12.01 11.20
N GLY A 127 4.84 -11.64 10.74
CA GLY A 127 4.17 -10.39 11.10
C GLY A 127 2.72 -10.42 10.62
N ILE A 128 1.88 -9.50 11.06
CA ILE A 128 0.48 -9.39 10.62
C ILE A 128 0.13 -7.94 10.32
N GLY A 129 -0.90 -7.72 9.50
CA GLY A 129 -1.34 -6.39 9.09
C GLY A 129 -0.22 -5.58 8.45
N GLY A 130 0.10 -4.39 8.96
CA GLY A 130 1.16 -3.52 8.44
C GLY A 130 2.58 -4.11 8.54
N SER A 131 2.81 -5.04 9.47
CA SER A 131 4.08 -5.76 9.59
C SER A 131 4.23 -6.91 8.58
N PHE A 132 3.20 -7.16 7.75
CA PHE A 132 3.20 -8.21 6.75
C PHE A 132 2.90 -7.67 5.34
N LEU A 133 1.78 -6.93 5.18
CA LEU A 133 1.28 -6.52 3.85
C LEU A 133 2.31 -5.66 3.11
N GLY A 134 2.81 -4.61 3.77
CA GLY A 134 3.84 -3.75 3.18
C GLY A 134 5.09 -4.53 2.75
N PRO A 135 5.79 -5.21 3.67
CA PRO A 135 6.98 -5.98 3.34
C PRO A 135 6.78 -7.02 2.25
N LYS A 136 5.72 -7.82 2.33
CA LYS A 136 5.43 -8.86 1.34
C LYS A 136 5.16 -8.27 -0.04
N ILE A 137 4.24 -7.32 -0.12
CA ILE A 137 3.77 -6.77 -1.39
C ILE A 137 4.88 -5.98 -2.10
N MET A 138 5.67 -5.18 -1.35
CA MET A 138 6.78 -4.43 -1.92
C MET A 138 7.92 -5.35 -2.38
N SER A 139 8.23 -6.40 -1.62
CA SER A 139 9.20 -7.41 -2.09
C SER A 139 8.74 -8.09 -3.37
N GLU A 140 7.47 -8.49 -3.48
CA GLU A 140 6.92 -9.10 -4.68
C GLU A 140 6.89 -8.13 -5.88
N ALA A 141 6.59 -6.84 -5.63
CA ALA A 141 6.60 -5.81 -6.66
C ALA A 141 8.02 -5.57 -7.24
N LEU A 142 9.04 -5.77 -6.41
CA LEU A 142 10.44 -5.62 -6.78
C LEU A 142 11.14 -6.95 -7.11
N LYS A 143 10.39 -7.96 -7.55
CA LYS A 143 10.96 -9.26 -7.93
C LYS A 143 12.15 -9.19 -8.90
N PRO A 144 12.22 -8.30 -9.91
CA PRO A 144 13.39 -8.15 -10.76
C PRO A 144 14.68 -7.73 -10.04
N TYR A 145 14.56 -7.22 -8.81
CA TYR A 145 15.67 -6.75 -7.97
C TYR A 145 16.06 -7.73 -6.85
N TRP A 146 15.47 -8.93 -6.84
CA TRP A 146 15.76 -9.91 -5.78
C TRP A 146 17.22 -10.32 -5.79
N PHE A 147 17.82 -10.34 -4.61
CA PHE A 147 19.18 -10.80 -4.40
C PHE A 147 19.25 -12.32 -4.53
N GLU A 148 20.16 -12.81 -5.37
CA GLU A 148 20.37 -14.24 -5.54
C GLU A 148 20.96 -14.87 -4.26
N GLY A 149 20.47 -16.06 -3.90
CA GLY A 149 20.96 -16.82 -2.77
C GLY A 149 20.27 -16.55 -1.44
N VAL A 150 19.36 -15.57 -1.36
CA VAL A 150 18.51 -15.36 -0.18
C VAL A 150 17.04 -15.46 -0.60
N LYS A 151 16.26 -16.22 0.16
CA LYS A 151 14.82 -16.37 -0.06
C LYS A 151 14.04 -15.97 1.18
N VAL A 152 13.07 -15.07 1.01
CA VAL A 152 12.19 -14.61 2.08
C VAL A 152 10.82 -15.25 1.94
N HIS A 153 10.35 -15.86 3.02
CA HIS A 153 9.03 -16.44 3.20
C HIS A 153 8.24 -15.57 4.18
N TYR A 154 7.01 -15.22 3.84
CA TYR A 154 6.17 -14.35 4.66
C TYR A 154 5.07 -15.17 5.34
N VAL A 155 4.92 -15.00 6.66
CA VAL A 155 3.90 -15.67 7.49
C VAL A 155 3.08 -14.62 8.24
N ALA A 156 1.75 -14.70 8.16
CA ALA A 156 0.86 -13.77 8.86
C ALA A 156 -0.27 -14.48 9.63
N ASN A 157 -1.01 -15.35 8.95
CA ASN A 157 -2.21 -15.95 9.53
C ASN A 157 -1.85 -16.91 10.68
N VAL A 158 -2.70 -16.97 11.70
CA VAL A 158 -2.60 -17.93 12.81
C VAL A 158 -3.00 -19.34 12.40
N ASP A 159 -3.59 -19.53 11.20
CA ASP A 159 -3.80 -20.84 10.62
C ASP A 159 -2.47 -21.59 10.50
N GLY A 160 -2.35 -22.70 11.24
CA GLY A 160 -1.12 -23.50 11.31
C GLY A 160 -0.63 -24.01 9.96
N CYS A 161 -1.51 -24.21 8.97
CA CYS A 161 -1.12 -24.60 7.62
C CYS A 161 -0.13 -23.62 6.99
N HIS A 162 -0.32 -22.31 7.21
CA HIS A 162 0.52 -21.27 6.62
C HIS A 162 2.00 -21.40 7.03
N ILE A 163 2.27 -21.57 8.33
CA ILE A 163 3.64 -21.69 8.80
C ILE A 163 4.19 -23.09 8.56
N GLN A 164 3.41 -24.15 8.72
CA GLN A 164 3.85 -25.53 8.56
C GLN A 164 4.29 -25.83 7.13
N ASP A 165 3.57 -25.34 6.12
CA ASP A 165 3.95 -25.49 4.71
C ASP A 165 5.33 -24.87 4.44
N ILE A 166 5.63 -23.73 5.04
CA ILE A 166 6.94 -23.08 4.91
C ILE A 166 8.02 -23.86 5.63
N LEU A 167 7.79 -24.26 6.90
CA LEU A 167 8.76 -25.00 7.70
C LEU A 167 9.13 -26.34 7.07
N ALA A 168 8.22 -26.97 6.34
CA ALA A 168 8.48 -28.21 5.59
C ALA A 168 9.43 -28.04 4.40
N THR A 169 9.66 -26.80 3.93
CA THR A 169 10.47 -26.51 2.73
C THR A 169 11.85 -25.91 3.03
N VAL A 170 12.13 -25.53 4.26
CA VAL A 170 13.36 -24.81 4.65
C VAL A 170 14.28 -25.66 5.52
N ASP A 171 15.60 -25.47 5.39
CA ASP A 171 16.60 -26.09 6.25
C ASP A 171 16.79 -25.22 7.51
N HIS A 172 16.50 -25.76 8.69
CA HIS A 172 16.65 -25.06 9.96
C HIS A 172 18.08 -24.53 10.21
N GLN A 173 19.10 -25.17 9.62
CA GLN A 173 20.49 -24.76 9.76
C GLN A 173 20.83 -23.47 8.99
N GLU A 174 20.06 -23.17 7.93
CA GLU A 174 20.24 -22.02 7.06
C GLU A 174 19.10 -20.98 7.22
N THR A 175 18.20 -21.19 8.19
CA THR A 175 16.99 -20.36 8.37
C THR A 175 17.18 -19.28 9.43
N LEU A 176 16.78 -18.05 9.11
CA LEU A 176 16.65 -16.91 10.00
C LEU A 176 15.17 -16.57 10.17
N VAL A 177 14.70 -16.45 11.39
CA VAL A 177 13.31 -16.03 11.70
C VAL A 177 13.30 -14.57 12.13
N VAL A 178 12.51 -13.77 11.46
CA VAL A 178 12.28 -12.34 11.75
C VAL A 178 10.89 -12.17 12.33
N MET A 179 10.78 -11.93 13.63
CA MET A 179 9.53 -11.63 14.32
C MET A 179 9.27 -10.14 14.32
N SER A 180 8.22 -9.70 13.63
CA SER A 180 7.83 -8.29 13.54
C SER A 180 6.57 -8.02 14.36
N SER A 181 6.74 -7.54 15.61
CA SER A 181 5.64 -7.19 16.51
C SER A 181 6.04 -6.06 17.46
N LYS A 182 5.38 -4.90 17.35
CA LYS A 182 5.70 -3.73 18.18
C LYS A 182 5.67 -4.04 19.67
N SER A 183 4.63 -4.69 20.16
CA SER A 183 4.46 -5.07 21.57
C SER A 183 5.12 -6.38 21.97
N PHE A 184 5.51 -7.20 20.99
CA PHE A 184 5.92 -8.61 21.18
C PHE A 184 4.80 -9.53 21.71
N THR A 185 3.54 -9.06 21.72
CA THR A 185 2.38 -9.77 22.30
C THR A 185 1.26 -10.03 21.29
N THR A 186 1.43 -9.64 20.02
CA THR A 186 0.43 -9.91 18.98
C THR A 186 0.26 -11.41 18.83
N GLN A 187 -0.95 -11.92 19.11
CA GLN A 187 -1.25 -13.34 19.29
C GLN A 187 -0.78 -14.20 18.09
N GLU A 188 -1.14 -13.82 16.88
CA GLU A 188 -0.81 -14.55 15.65
C GLU A 188 0.71 -14.58 15.42
N THR A 189 1.37 -13.45 15.61
CA THR A 189 2.82 -13.32 15.42
C THR A 189 3.58 -14.12 16.47
N LEU A 190 3.16 -14.04 17.73
CA LEU A 190 3.78 -14.78 18.82
C LEU A 190 3.61 -16.30 18.63
N GLN A 191 2.37 -16.76 18.33
CA GLN A 191 2.10 -18.18 18.15
C GLN A 191 2.89 -18.76 16.96
N ASN A 192 2.93 -18.08 15.82
CA ASN A 192 3.74 -18.53 14.69
C ASN A 192 5.24 -18.55 15.02
N THR A 193 5.72 -17.58 15.80
CA THR A 193 7.14 -17.57 16.22
C THR A 193 7.45 -18.70 17.21
N LEU A 194 6.53 -19.05 18.12
CA LEU A 194 6.65 -20.20 19.01
C LEU A 194 6.67 -21.53 18.22
N THR A 195 5.82 -21.65 17.19
CA THR A 195 5.82 -22.81 16.30
C THR A 195 7.16 -22.93 15.55
N ALA A 196 7.69 -21.84 15.01
CA ALA A 196 9.02 -21.84 14.38
C ALA A 196 10.14 -22.18 15.37
N LYS A 197 10.04 -21.72 16.61
CA LYS A 197 11.00 -22.06 17.68
C LYS A 197 10.96 -23.55 18.04
N ALA A 198 9.77 -24.11 18.21
CA ALA A 198 9.59 -25.53 18.49
C ALA A 198 10.20 -26.39 17.36
N TRP A 199 9.85 -26.10 16.12
CA TRP A 199 10.44 -26.74 14.95
C TRP A 199 11.98 -26.66 14.93
N PHE A 200 12.54 -25.48 15.21
CA PHE A 200 14.00 -25.28 15.23
C PHE A 200 14.68 -26.15 16.30
N LEU A 201 14.10 -26.22 17.52
CA LEU A 201 14.63 -27.03 18.62
C LEU A 201 14.50 -28.55 18.35
N GLU A 202 13.36 -29.00 17.82
CA GLU A 202 13.12 -30.40 17.45
C GLU A 202 14.07 -30.87 16.34
N ALA A 203 14.44 -29.96 15.41
CA ALA A 203 15.38 -30.26 14.33
C ALA A 203 16.86 -30.30 14.77
N GLY A 204 17.16 -30.03 16.04
CA GLY A 204 18.51 -30.15 16.64
C GLY A 204 19.18 -28.83 17.01
N GLY A 205 18.53 -27.70 16.85
CA GLY A 205 18.96 -26.42 17.43
C GLY A 205 18.82 -26.44 18.95
N SER A 206 19.63 -25.63 19.64
CA SER A 206 19.53 -25.46 21.10
C SER A 206 18.88 -24.11 21.47
N GLN A 207 18.46 -23.97 22.73
CA GLN A 207 17.94 -22.70 23.27
C GLN A 207 18.97 -21.56 23.14
N GLN A 208 20.28 -21.87 23.22
CA GLN A 208 21.36 -20.89 23.06
C GLN A 208 21.52 -20.44 21.59
N ASP A 209 21.17 -21.31 20.64
CA ASP A 209 21.28 -21.01 19.21
C ASP A 209 20.16 -20.10 18.71
N ILE A 210 19.07 -19.90 19.49
CA ILE A 210 18.02 -18.91 19.22
C ILE A 210 18.65 -17.52 18.95
N ALA A 211 19.68 -17.15 19.71
CA ALA A 211 20.39 -15.89 19.55
C ALA A 211 21.00 -15.67 18.13
N LYS A 212 21.27 -16.76 17.39
CA LYS A 212 21.83 -16.70 16.03
C LYS A 212 20.74 -16.71 14.94
N HIS A 213 19.61 -17.38 15.20
CA HIS A 213 18.58 -17.69 14.20
C HIS A 213 17.30 -16.87 14.33
N PHE A 214 17.10 -16.15 15.44
CA PHE A 214 15.90 -15.35 15.67
C PHE A 214 16.25 -13.89 15.90
N ILE A 215 15.53 -13.00 15.23
CA ILE A 215 15.62 -11.55 15.38
C ILE A 215 14.25 -10.97 15.62
N ALA A 216 14.18 -9.83 16.30
CA ALA A 216 12.95 -9.11 16.53
C ALA A 216 12.99 -7.72 15.90
N VAL A 217 11.84 -7.30 15.37
CA VAL A 217 11.52 -5.91 15.13
C VAL A 217 10.44 -5.51 16.14
N SER A 218 10.85 -4.85 17.23
CA SER A 218 9.99 -4.63 18.39
C SER A 218 10.45 -3.45 19.25
N SER A 219 9.50 -2.81 19.95
CA SER A 219 9.79 -1.87 21.04
C SER A 219 9.96 -2.57 22.40
N ASN A 220 9.53 -3.84 22.52
CA ASN A 220 9.63 -4.63 23.76
C ASN A 220 10.93 -5.46 23.82
N ILE A 221 12.06 -4.77 24.09
CA ILE A 221 13.38 -5.38 24.17
C ILE A 221 13.43 -6.47 25.25
N LYS A 222 12.74 -6.27 26.37
CA LYS A 222 12.72 -7.24 27.49
C LYS A 222 12.15 -8.57 27.04
N ALA A 223 10.94 -8.57 26.46
CA ALA A 223 10.28 -9.79 26.01
C ALA A 223 11.09 -10.52 24.91
N ALA A 224 11.68 -9.77 23.96
CA ALA A 224 12.53 -10.37 22.94
C ALA A 224 13.80 -11.02 23.52
N THR A 225 14.42 -10.41 24.54
CA THR A 225 15.60 -10.99 25.22
C THR A 225 15.22 -12.22 26.04
N GLU A 226 14.09 -12.18 26.74
CA GLU A 226 13.56 -13.34 27.51
C GLU A 226 13.20 -14.52 26.60
N PHE A 227 12.78 -14.25 25.37
CA PHE A 227 12.55 -15.27 24.33
C PHE A 227 13.85 -16.01 23.92
N GLY A 228 15.01 -15.36 24.09
CA GLY A 228 16.35 -15.88 23.76
C GLY A 228 17.05 -15.12 22.62
N MET A 229 16.47 -14.03 22.12
CA MET A 229 17.08 -13.22 21.05
C MET A 229 18.22 -12.37 21.61
N ALA A 230 19.33 -12.27 20.86
CA ALA A 230 20.43 -11.38 21.23
C ALA A 230 20.02 -9.91 21.11
N LYS A 231 20.48 -9.04 22.01
CA LYS A 231 20.16 -7.60 21.98
C LYS A 231 20.51 -6.94 20.65
N ASP A 232 21.63 -7.32 20.06
CA ASP A 232 22.06 -6.81 18.75
C ASP A 232 21.16 -7.27 17.60
N ASN A 233 20.34 -8.29 17.82
CA ASN A 233 19.34 -8.79 16.87
C ASN A 233 17.94 -8.19 17.08
N ILE A 234 17.80 -7.17 17.95
CA ILE A 234 16.52 -6.49 18.18
C ILE A 234 16.58 -5.12 17.49
N PHE A 235 15.71 -4.90 16.50
CA PHE A 235 15.57 -3.66 15.76
C PHE A 235 14.46 -2.82 16.38
N PRO A 236 14.69 -1.51 16.60
CA PRO A 236 13.72 -0.67 17.29
C PRO A 236 12.49 -0.33 16.43
N LEU A 237 11.37 -0.10 17.12
CA LEU A 237 10.18 0.56 16.60
C LEU A 237 9.79 1.69 17.54
N TRP A 238 9.21 2.75 17.00
CA TRP A 238 8.81 3.94 17.76
C TRP A 238 7.29 4.07 17.84
N ASP A 239 6.82 4.74 18.88
CA ASP A 239 5.40 4.94 19.11
C ASP A 239 4.72 5.85 18.08
N TRP A 240 5.48 6.76 17.51
CA TRP A 240 5.04 7.66 16.45
C TRP A 240 4.97 7.00 15.05
N VAL A 241 5.16 5.68 14.95
CA VAL A 241 4.97 4.89 13.72
C VAL A 241 3.73 4.02 13.85
N GLY A 242 2.71 4.29 13.07
CA GLY A 242 1.53 3.44 12.93
C GLY A 242 1.82 2.16 12.13
N GLY A 243 1.12 1.05 12.43
CA GLY A 243 1.37 -0.25 11.80
C GLY A 243 1.30 -0.21 10.26
N ARG A 244 0.24 0.33 9.68
CA ARG A 244 0.03 0.43 8.22
C ARG A 244 0.95 1.44 7.52
N TYR A 245 1.66 2.28 8.28
CA TYR A 245 2.67 3.23 7.82
C TYR A 245 4.11 2.78 8.16
N SER A 246 4.29 1.56 8.69
CA SER A 246 5.57 1.12 9.26
C SER A 246 6.57 0.57 8.25
N LEU A 247 6.21 0.43 6.99
CA LEU A 247 7.03 -0.09 5.89
C LEU A 247 8.46 0.50 5.86
N TRP A 248 8.59 1.76 6.19
CA TRP A 248 9.83 2.55 6.13
C TRP A 248 10.76 2.34 7.34
N SER A 249 10.25 1.71 8.40
CA SER A 249 10.99 1.36 9.63
C SER A 249 11.74 0.03 9.48
N ALA A 250 12.24 -0.51 10.59
CA ALA A 250 12.81 -1.86 10.62
C ALA A 250 11.82 -2.97 10.19
N ILE A 251 10.51 -2.68 10.11
CA ILE A 251 9.52 -3.56 9.47
C ILE A 251 9.88 -3.84 8.00
N GLY A 252 10.59 -2.93 7.33
CA GLY A 252 11.11 -3.13 5.97
C GLY A 252 12.37 -4.01 5.87
N LEU A 253 12.93 -4.50 6.99
CA LEU A 253 14.10 -5.38 6.97
C LEU A 253 13.95 -6.60 6.05
N PRO A 254 12.81 -7.30 5.98
CA PRO A 254 12.61 -8.38 5.00
C PRO A 254 12.70 -7.89 3.54
N ILE A 255 12.28 -6.67 3.24
CA ILE A 255 12.45 -6.08 1.89
C ILE A 255 13.94 -5.89 1.60
N ALA A 256 14.66 -5.24 2.53
CA ALA A 256 16.09 -4.99 2.39
C ALA A 256 16.90 -6.29 2.24
N LEU A 257 16.51 -7.37 2.94
CA LEU A 257 17.07 -8.71 2.77
C LEU A 257 16.75 -9.32 1.39
N THR A 258 15.58 -9.01 0.84
CA THR A 258 15.16 -9.54 -0.47
C THR A 258 15.84 -8.85 -1.64
N ILE A 259 15.96 -7.50 -1.61
CA ILE A 259 16.41 -6.70 -2.77
C ILE A 259 17.80 -6.06 -2.59
N GLY A 260 18.43 -6.22 -1.42
CA GLY A 260 19.65 -5.52 -1.04
C GLY A 260 19.38 -4.13 -0.47
N TYR A 261 20.32 -3.65 0.38
CA TYR A 261 20.13 -2.38 1.08
C TYR A 261 20.13 -1.18 0.15
N ASP A 262 20.94 -1.18 -0.92
CA ASP A 262 21.00 -0.06 -1.86
C ASP A 262 19.65 0.14 -2.56
N ASN A 263 19.03 -0.92 -3.02
CA ASN A 263 17.68 -0.86 -3.61
C ASN A 263 16.62 -0.49 -2.56
N TYR A 264 16.77 -0.93 -1.31
CA TYR A 264 15.88 -0.52 -0.22
C TYR A 264 16.03 0.98 0.08
N ARG A 265 17.25 1.51 0.03
CA ARG A 265 17.51 2.94 0.18
C ARG A 265 16.90 3.76 -0.96
N GLU A 266 16.94 3.27 -2.20
CA GLU A 266 16.23 3.89 -3.33
C GLU A 266 14.71 3.91 -3.13
N LEU A 267 14.13 2.86 -2.53
CA LEU A 267 12.71 2.84 -2.15
C LEU A 267 12.38 3.96 -1.16
N LEU A 268 13.22 4.14 -0.13
CA LEU A 268 13.09 5.25 0.83
C LEU A 268 13.25 6.61 0.14
N GLN A 269 14.21 6.73 -0.80
CA GLN A 269 14.50 7.96 -1.52
C GLN A 269 13.32 8.41 -2.39
N GLY A 270 12.68 7.47 -3.11
CA GLY A 270 11.50 7.78 -3.92
C GLY A 270 10.33 8.28 -3.07
N ALA A 271 10.13 7.68 -1.90
CA ALA A 271 9.11 8.13 -0.96
C ALA A 271 9.43 9.52 -0.37
N PHE A 272 10.70 9.80 -0.07
CA PHE A 272 11.15 11.13 0.35
C PHE A 272 10.90 12.20 -0.73
N GLU A 273 11.16 11.88 -1.99
CA GLU A 273 10.88 12.83 -3.08
C GLU A 273 9.39 13.14 -3.21
N MET A 274 8.53 12.16 -2.97
CA MET A 274 7.08 12.38 -2.92
C MET A 274 6.67 13.20 -1.67
N ASP A 275 7.36 13.04 -0.53
CA ASP A 275 7.14 13.89 0.65
C ASP A 275 7.48 15.35 0.34
N GLU A 276 8.62 15.60 -0.33
CA GLU A 276 9.02 16.95 -0.75
C GLU A 276 8.03 17.54 -1.77
N HIS A 277 7.57 16.72 -2.74
CA HIS A 277 6.54 17.13 -3.69
C HIS A 277 5.24 17.51 -2.97
N PHE A 278 4.77 16.67 -2.04
CA PHE A 278 3.54 16.90 -1.30
C PHE A 278 3.58 18.18 -0.46
N GLN A 279 4.73 18.50 0.16
CA GLN A 279 4.89 19.71 0.97
C GLN A 279 5.01 20.98 0.16
N ASN A 280 5.62 20.94 -1.03
CA ASN A 280 6.09 22.12 -1.72
C ASN A 280 5.32 22.43 -3.02
N ALA A 281 4.67 21.45 -3.64
CA ALA A 281 3.95 21.67 -4.89
C ALA A 281 2.65 22.48 -4.66
N PRO A 282 2.27 23.38 -5.57
CA PRO A 282 0.95 24.01 -5.56
C PRO A 282 -0.16 22.97 -5.60
N ILE A 283 -1.32 23.25 -5.01
CA ILE A 283 -2.43 22.30 -4.87
C ILE A 283 -2.83 21.69 -6.24
N GLU A 284 -2.87 22.51 -7.28
CA GLU A 284 -3.25 22.14 -8.64
C GLU A 284 -2.24 21.23 -9.36
N GLN A 285 -1.01 21.13 -8.85
CA GLN A 285 0.07 20.29 -9.39
C GLN A 285 0.46 19.14 -8.45
N ASN A 286 -0.14 19.10 -7.26
CA ASN A 286 0.20 18.18 -6.17
C ASN A 286 -0.52 16.84 -6.37
N LEU A 287 0.20 15.80 -6.80
CA LEU A 287 -0.41 14.50 -7.16
C LEU A 287 -1.23 13.87 -6.03
N PRO A 288 -0.72 13.76 -4.79
CA PRO A 288 -1.51 13.28 -3.66
C PRO A 288 -2.78 14.09 -3.42
N MET A 289 -2.68 15.42 -3.51
CA MET A 289 -3.80 16.32 -3.31
C MET A 289 -4.88 16.11 -4.38
N ILE A 290 -4.49 16.04 -5.66
CA ILE A 290 -5.42 15.81 -6.78
C ILE A 290 -6.19 14.50 -6.57
N LEU A 291 -5.49 13.39 -6.31
CA LEU A 291 -6.13 12.10 -6.08
C LEU A 291 -7.05 12.09 -4.85
N ALA A 292 -6.65 12.78 -3.78
CA ALA A 292 -7.47 12.89 -2.58
C ALA A 292 -8.76 13.67 -2.84
N LEU A 293 -8.67 14.81 -3.52
CA LEU A 293 -9.80 15.67 -3.89
C LEU A 293 -10.79 14.94 -4.80
N LEU A 294 -10.29 14.20 -5.78
CA LEU A 294 -11.13 13.35 -6.64
C LEU A 294 -11.83 12.25 -5.82
N GLY A 295 -11.14 11.64 -4.85
CA GLY A 295 -11.74 10.65 -3.95
C GLY A 295 -12.87 11.26 -3.11
N VAL A 296 -12.65 12.44 -2.51
CA VAL A 296 -13.70 13.18 -1.79
C VAL A 296 -14.87 13.53 -2.71
N TRP A 297 -14.58 13.99 -3.93
CA TRP A 297 -15.59 14.30 -4.95
C TRP A 297 -16.53 13.14 -5.21
N TYR A 298 -15.98 11.94 -5.46
CA TYR A 298 -16.82 10.78 -5.75
C TYR A 298 -17.53 10.22 -4.52
N VAL A 299 -16.88 10.18 -3.37
CA VAL A 299 -17.48 9.65 -2.14
C VAL A 299 -18.64 10.54 -1.66
N ASN A 300 -18.44 11.86 -1.65
CA ASN A 300 -19.37 12.78 -0.97
C ASN A 300 -20.39 13.44 -1.91
N PHE A 301 -20.13 13.51 -3.22
CA PHE A 301 -21.01 14.18 -4.17
C PHE A 301 -21.62 13.23 -5.21
N PHE A 302 -21.08 12.03 -5.36
CA PHE A 302 -21.60 10.99 -6.25
C PHE A 302 -22.02 9.71 -5.53
N ASP A 303 -21.92 9.68 -4.20
CA ASP A 303 -22.25 8.50 -3.37
C ASP A 303 -21.50 7.23 -3.81
N ALA A 304 -20.25 7.38 -4.27
CA ALA A 304 -19.41 6.27 -4.65
C ALA A 304 -18.87 5.58 -3.39
N GLN A 305 -19.40 4.41 -3.07
CA GLN A 305 -19.05 3.67 -1.86
C GLN A 305 -17.79 2.80 -2.00
N SER A 306 -17.25 2.67 -3.22
CA SER A 306 -16.03 1.90 -3.46
C SER A 306 -15.14 2.57 -4.47
N HIS A 307 -13.85 2.22 -4.43
CA HIS A 307 -12.83 2.67 -5.36
C HIS A 307 -11.97 1.46 -5.76
N VAL A 308 -11.79 1.25 -7.06
CA VAL A 308 -11.06 0.09 -7.58
C VAL A 308 -9.66 0.47 -8.05
N LEU A 309 -8.65 -0.32 -7.66
CA LEU A 309 -7.27 -0.19 -8.15
C LEU A 309 -6.96 -1.32 -9.13
N LEU A 310 -6.50 -0.96 -10.31
CA LEU A 310 -6.30 -1.86 -11.45
C LEU A 310 -4.84 -1.77 -11.94
N PRO A 311 -3.90 -2.46 -11.27
CA PRO A 311 -2.52 -2.52 -11.77
C PRO A 311 -2.44 -3.41 -13.02
N TYR A 312 -2.01 -2.82 -14.13
CA TYR A 312 -1.67 -3.52 -15.37
C TYR A 312 -0.18 -3.88 -15.36
N TYR A 313 0.20 -4.59 -14.32
CA TYR A 313 1.53 -5.14 -14.10
C TYR A 313 1.51 -6.23 -13.04
N HIS A 314 1.90 -7.45 -13.43
CA HIS A 314 1.77 -8.62 -12.55
C HIS A 314 2.42 -8.45 -11.19
N TYR A 315 3.59 -7.80 -11.11
CA TYR A 315 4.28 -7.62 -9.83
C TYR A 315 3.58 -6.62 -8.90
N LEU A 316 2.70 -5.75 -9.42
CA LEU A 316 1.86 -4.88 -8.60
C LEU A 316 0.50 -5.49 -8.20
N ARG A 317 0.22 -6.76 -8.51
CA ARG A 317 -1.07 -7.41 -8.22
C ARG A 317 -1.49 -7.35 -6.73
N GLY A 318 -0.53 -7.26 -5.83
CA GLY A 318 -0.78 -7.12 -4.38
C GLY A 318 -1.08 -5.69 -3.92
N PHE A 319 -0.79 -4.68 -4.75
CA PHE A 319 -0.91 -3.28 -4.37
C PHE A 319 -2.34 -2.88 -3.92
N PRO A 320 -3.43 -3.36 -4.55
CA PRO A 320 -4.78 -3.11 -4.04
C PRO A 320 -4.99 -3.56 -2.58
N ALA A 321 -4.46 -4.72 -2.19
CA ALA A 321 -4.56 -5.21 -0.81
C ALA A 321 -3.75 -4.37 0.19
N TYR A 322 -2.62 -3.80 -0.24
CA TYR A 322 -1.87 -2.84 0.58
C TYR A 322 -2.66 -1.55 0.82
N VAL A 323 -3.19 -0.94 -0.26
CA VAL A 323 -3.98 0.30 -0.15
C VAL A 323 -5.31 0.05 0.57
N GLN A 324 -5.87 -1.15 0.48
CA GLN A 324 -7.06 -1.55 1.23
C GLN A 324 -6.85 -1.37 2.75
N GLN A 325 -5.76 -1.88 3.31
CA GLN A 325 -5.44 -1.62 4.72
C GLN A 325 -5.13 -0.14 4.95
N LEU A 326 -4.31 0.46 4.10
CA LEU A 326 -3.87 1.85 4.24
C LEU A 326 -5.04 2.83 4.32
N ASP A 327 -6.03 2.72 3.42
CA ASP A 327 -7.17 3.65 3.33
C ASP A 327 -8.30 3.27 4.31
N MET A 328 -8.77 2.02 4.28
CA MET A 328 -9.97 1.62 5.03
C MET A 328 -9.73 1.65 6.55
N GLU A 329 -8.54 1.25 7.01
CA GLU A 329 -8.18 1.33 8.44
C GLU A 329 -7.95 2.79 8.88
N SER A 330 -7.48 3.67 7.98
CA SER A 330 -7.25 5.08 8.27
C SER A 330 -8.54 5.90 8.28
N ASN A 331 -9.35 5.77 7.25
CA ASN A 331 -10.47 6.69 6.98
C ASN A 331 -11.85 6.06 7.14
N GLY A 332 -11.95 4.76 7.42
CA GLY A 332 -13.20 4.08 7.77
C GLY A 332 -13.67 4.47 9.19
N LYS A 333 -13.98 5.75 9.39
CA LYS A 333 -14.28 6.35 10.70
C LYS A 333 -15.65 7.05 10.68
N ARG A 334 -16.34 7.03 11.80
CA ARG A 334 -17.62 7.71 11.99
C ARG A 334 -17.57 8.83 13.05
N ILE A 335 -16.43 9.05 13.67
CA ILE A 335 -16.25 10.08 14.71
C ILE A 335 -15.16 11.05 14.23
N SER A 336 -15.47 12.34 14.30
CA SER A 336 -14.54 13.41 13.96
C SER A 336 -13.45 13.59 15.02
N GLY A 337 -12.38 14.30 14.66
CA GLY A 337 -11.35 14.74 15.62
C GLY A 337 -11.87 15.65 16.74
N THR A 338 -13.08 16.22 16.58
CA THR A 338 -13.78 17.00 17.62
C THR A 338 -14.76 16.14 18.44
N HIS A 339 -14.66 14.82 18.35
CA HIS A 339 -15.45 13.83 19.09
C HIS A 339 -16.95 13.85 18.79
N THR A 340 -17.34 14.34 17.63
CA THR A 340 -18.73 14.34 17.16
C THR A 340 -18.96 13.25 16.12
N GLN A 341 -20.16 12.67 16.13
CA GLN A 341 -20.56 11.76 15.07
C GLN A 341 -20.75 12.54 13.77
N ILE A 342 -20.14 12.08 12.69
CA ILE A 342 -20.28 12.65 11.35
C ILE A 342 -21.52 12.06 10.65
N ASP A 343 -22.13 12.84 9.78
CA ASP A 343 -23.35 12.52 9.01
C ASP A 343 -23.10 12.39 7.50
N TYR A 344 -21.82 12.36 7.10
CA TYR A 344 -21.39 12.16 5.72
C TYR A 344 -20.51 10.90 5.59
N ALA A 345 -20.35 10.39 4.38
CA ALA A 345 -19.51 9.25 4.11
C ALA A 345 -18.01 9.60 4.22
N THR A 346 -17.23 8.65 4.72
CA THR A 346 -15.76 8.69 4.74
C THR A 346 -15.22 7.45 4.05
N GLY A 347 -13.95 7.25 3.93
CA GLY A 347 -13.22 6.12 3.41
C GLY A 347 -14.00 5.11 2.56
N PRO A 348 -13.80 5.06 1.23
CA PRO A 348 -14.49 4.10 0.36
C PRO A 348 -13.99 2.67 0.62
N ILE A 349 -14.75 1.68 0.19
CA ILE A 349 -14.27 0.29 0.12
C ILE A 349 -13.21 0.21 -0.98
N ILE A 350 -11.97 -0.01 -0.61
CA ILE A 350 -10.86 -0.21 -1.55
C ILE A 350 -10.78 -1.67 -1.95
N TRP A 351 -10.72 -1.94 -3.24
CA TRP A 351 -10.59 -3.27 -3.81
C TRP A 351 -9.90 -3.22 -5.17
N GLY A 352 -9.62 -4.37 -5.75
CA GLY A 352 -9.04 -4.43 -7.09
C GLY A 352 -8.31 -5.73 -7.36
N SER A 353 -7.83 -5.85 -8.59
CA SER A 353 -7.04 -6.96 -9.08
C SER A 353 -6.22 -6.52 -10.28
N GLU A 354 -5.24 -7.33 -10.67
CA GLU A 354 -4.45 -7.04 -11.87
C GLU A 354 -5.28 -7.07 -13.16
N GLY A 355 -5.06 -6.13 -14.04
CA GLY A 355 -5.43 -6.24 -15.45
C GLY A 355 -4.44 -7.20 -16.17
N THR A 356 -4.88 -8.01 -17.12
CA THR A 356 -6.20 -8.14 -17.76
C THR A 356 -7.15 -9.10 -17.02
N ASN A 357 -6.69 -9.76 -15.97
CA ASN A 357 -7.44 -10.78 -15.24
C ASN A 357 -8.77 -10.22 -14.69
N GLY A 358 -8.76 -9.01 -14.12
CA GLY A 358 -9.96 -8.32 -13.64
C GLY A 358 -11.01 -8.10 -14.72
N GLN A 359 -10.61 -7.94 -16.00
CA GLN A 359 -11.56 -7.79 -17.12
C GLN A 359 -12.47 -9.02 -17.29
N HIS A 360 -11.98 -10.20 -16.93
CA HIS A 360 -12.71 -11.46 -17.01
C HIS A 360 -13.42 -11.84 -15.70
N SER A 361 -13.42 -10.91 -14.73
CA SER A 361 -14.02 -11.14 -13.41
C SER A 361 -15.12 -10.11 -13.08
N PHE A 362 -14.80 -8.83 -12.98
CA PHE A 362 -15.70 -7.80 -12.44
C PHE A 362 -15.90 -6.57 -13.34
N HIS A 363 -15.24 -6.44 -14.47
CA HIS A 363 -15.42 -5.29 -15.36
C HIS A 363 -16.84 -5.15 -15.91
N GLN A 364 -17.61 -6.26 -15.96
CA GLN A 364 -19.04 -6.20 -16.30
C GLN A 364 -19.79 -5.22 -15.38
N LEU A 365 -19.53 -5.28 -14.06
CA LEU A 365 -20.14 -4.36 -13.10
C LEU A 365 -19.66 -2.92 -13.31
N ILE A 366 -18.36 -2.72 -13.56
CA ILE A 366 -17.79 -1.37 -13.73
C ILE A 366 -18.38 -0.70 -14.98
N HIS A 367 -18.52 -1.43 -16.09
CA HIS A 367 -19.07 -0.88 -17.36
C HIS A 367 -20.58 -0.69 -17.35
N GLN A 368 -21.35 -1.70 -16.93
CA GLN A 368 -22.81 -1.74 -17.08
C GLN A 368 -23.57 -1.83 -15.76
N GLY A 369 -22.87 -1.93 -14.62
CA GLY A 369 -23.54 -1.96 -13.32
C GLY A 369 -24.19 -0.63 -12.96
N THR A 370 -25.10 -0.68 -11.98
CA THR A 370 -25.88 0.47 -11.51
C THR A 370 -25.13 1.36 -10.53
N VAL A 371 -23.96 0.92 -10.03
CA VAL A 371 -23.13 1.68 -9.09
C VAL A 371 -22.02 2.42 -9.81
N LEU A 372 -21.64 3.59 -9.30
CA LEU A 372 -20.46 4.31 -9.74
C LEU A 372 -19.22 3.80 -8.99
N VAL A 373 -18.22 3.36 -9.74
CA VAL A 373 -16.94 2.88 -9.18
C VAL A 373 -15.81 3.67 -9.84
N PRO A 374 -15.24 4.68 -9.16
CA PRO A 374 -14.01 5.33 -9.60
C PRO A 374 -12.86 4.33 -9.65
N ALA A 375 -11.97 4.47 -10.64
CA ALA A 375 -10.91 3.51 -10.89
C ALA A 375 -9.54 4.18 -11.04
N ASP A 376 -8.50 3.59 -10.45
CA ASP A 376 -7.10 3.95 -10.70
C ASP A 376 -6.44 2.83 -11.51
N PHE A 377 -6.09 3.13 -12.76
CA PHE A 377 -5.30 2.27 -13.64
C PHE A 377 -3.83 2.59 -13.46
N MET A 378 -2.99 1.56 -13.34
CA MET A 378 -1.55 1.69 -13.12
C MET A 378 -0.80 0.89 -14.18
N LEU A 379 0.07 1.56 -14.95
CA LEU A 379 0.79 0.91 -16.04
C LEU A 379 2.23 1.40 -16.12
N PRO A 380 3.25 0.52 -15.95
CA PRO A 380 4.62 0.84 -16.34
C PRO A 380 4.75 0.85 -17.87
N LEU A 381 5.46 1.84 -18.41
CA LEU A 381 5.73 1.95 -19.86
C LEU A 381 6.82 0.98 -20.32
N LYS A 382 7.71 0.57 -19.41
CA LYS A 382 8.78 -0.41 -19.64
C LYS A 382 8.71 -1.51 -18.59
N VAL A 383 8.97 -2.71 -19.02
CA VAL A 383 9.03 -3.92 -18.18
C VAL A 383 10.32 -4.70 -18.48
N PRO A 384 10.81 -5.53 -17.56
CA PRO A 384 11.85 -6.52 -17.91
C PRO A 384 11.37 -7.37 -19.10
N ASN A 385 12.26 -7.68 -20.03
CA ASN A 385 11.96 -8.43 -21.26
C ASN A 385 11.07 -7.67 -22.27
N GLN A 386 11.50 -6.47 -22.65
CA GLN A 386 10.74 -5.52 -23.48
C GLN A 386 10.39 -5.97 -24.90
N ASP A 387 11.05 -6.99 -25.43
CA ASP A 387 10.80 -7.49 -26.80
C ASP A 387 9.49 -8.31 -26.92
N ASP A 388 8.68 -8.30 -25.87
CA ASP A 388 7.50 -9.14 -25.78
C ASP A 388 6.23 -8.38 -26.19
N ILE A 389 5.54 -8.92 -27.19
CA ILE A 389 4.19 -8.51 -27.62
C ILE A 389 3.19 -8.48 -26.42
N HIS A 390 3.44 -9.25 -25.36
CA HIS A 390 2.59 -9.31 -24.17
C HIS A 390 2.45 -7.95 -23.51
N HIS A 391 3.53 -7.17 -23.39
CA HIS A 391 3.42 -5.83 -22.79
C HIS A 391 2.61 -4.87 -23.67
N ALA A 392 2.79 -4.89 -24.99
CA ALA A 392 2.00 -4.10 -25.91
C ALA A 392 0.51 -4.47 -25.85
N MET A 393 0.18 -5.76 -25.73
CA MET A 393 -1.19 -6.24 -25.55
C MET A 393 -1.75 -5.79 -24.19
N LEU A 394 -0.97 -5.86 -23.11
CA LEU A 394 -1.36 -5.43 -21.79
C LEU A 394 -1.66 -3.92 -21.78
N ALA A 395 -0.77 -3.11 -22.33
CA ALA A 395 -0.93 -1.66 -22.41
C ALA A 395 -2.14 -1.26 -23.28
N SER A 396 -2.34 -1.92 -24.43
CA SER A 396 -3.50 -1.68 -25.30
C SER A 396 -4.83 -1.98 -24.58
N ASN A 397 -4.86 -3.05 -23.75
CA ASN A 397 -6.01 -3.35 -22.92
C ASN A 397 -6.23 -2.28 -21.84
N CYS A 398 -5.19 -1.82 -21.16
CA CYS A 398 -5.29 -0.76 -20.17
C CYS A 398 -5.92 0.49 -20.76
N PHE A 399 -5.35 1.02 -21.85
CA PHE A 399 -5.88 2.21 -22.52
C PHE A 399 -7.27 1.99 -23.15
N GLY A 400 -7.51 0.81 -23.71
CA GLY A 400 -8.83 0.44 -24.25
C GLY A 400 -9.92 0.43 -23.17
N GLN A 401 -9.62 -0.05 -21.96
CA GLN A 401 -10.58 -0.04 -20.85
C GLN A 401 -10.87 1.38 -20.35
N THR A 402 -9.84 2.22 -20.15
CA THR A 402 -10.05 3.61 -19.71
C THR A 402 -10.86 4.40 -20.72
N GLN A 403 -10.62 4.19 -22.03
CA GLN A 403 -11.37 4.82 -23.09
C GLN A 403 -12.81 4.30 -23.14
N ALA A 404 -13.03 3.00 -23.03
CA ALA A 404 -14.38 2.42 -23.03
C ALA A 404 -15.22 2.88 -21.83
N LEU A 405 -14.63 2.99 -20.65
CA LEU A 405 -15.27 3.53 -19.44
C LEU A 405 -15.70 4.99 -19.64
N MET A 406 -14.85 5.81 -20.24
CA MET A 406 -15.13 7.21 -20.54
C MET A 406 -16.22 7.36 -21.61
N GLN A 407 -16.07 6.67 -22.74
CA GLN A 407 -16.90 6.89 -23.91
C GLN A 407 -18.26 6.19 -23.83
N GLY A 408 -18.27 4.96 -23.31
CA GLY A 408 -19.41 4.07 -23.44
C GLY A 408 -19.70 3.68 -24.89
N LYS A 409 -20.89 3.15 -25.13
CA LYS A 409 -21.45 2.85 -26.46
C LYS A 409 -22.95 3.05 -26.42
N THR A 410 -23.45 3.97 -27.25
CA THR A 410 -24.89 4.32 -27.28
C THR A 410 -25.71 3.18 -27.88
N PHE A 411 -27.02 3.23 -27.64
CA PHE A 411 -27.97 2.30 -28.27
C PHE A 411 -27.89 2.37 -29.80
N GLU A 412 -27.83 3.57 -30.39
CA GLU A 412 -27.75 3.76 -31.83
C GLU A 412 -26.45 3.19 -32.43
N GLU A 413 -25.33 3.38 -31.76
CA GLU A 413 -24.05 2.79 -32.17
C GLU A 413 -24.11 1.24 -32.09
N CYS A 414 -24.73 0.69 -31.03
CA CYS A 414 -24.91 -0.75 -30.92
C CYS A 414 -25.85 -1.30 -32.01
N LYS A 415 -26.92 -0.59 -32.30
CA LYS A 415 -27.90 -0.93 -33.36
C LYS A 415 -27.24 -0.92 -34.73
N ALA A 416 -26.46 0.13 -35.04
CA ALA A 416 -25.72 0.22 -36.30
C ALA A 416 -24.74 -0.94 -36.50
N ASP A 417 -23.95 -1.31 -35.48
CA ASP A 417 -23.03 -2.45 -35.53
C ASP A 417 -23.74 -3.81 -35.74
N LEU A 418 -24.96 -3.95 -35.21
CA LEU A 418 -25.73 -5.18 -35.32
C LEU A 418 -26.50 -5.30 -36.65
N THR A 419 -26.87 -4.19 -37.25
CA THR A 419 -27.60 -4.14 -38.54
C THR A 419 -26.84 -4.90 -39.64
N SER A 420 -25.52 -4.80 -39.66
CA SER A 420 -24.69 -5.53 -40.62
C SER A 420 -24.71 -7.07 -40.48
N LYS A 421 -25.31 -7.59 -39.41
CA LYS A 421 -25.34 -9.02 -39.09
C LYS A 421 -26.58 -9.75 -39.57
N GLY A 422 -27.53 -9.04 -40.20
CA GLY A 422 -28.74 -9.61 -40.80
C GLY A 422 -29.75 -10.19 -39.77
N LEU A 423 -29.80 -9.60 -38.57
CA LEU A 423 -30.74 -9.97 -37.52
C LEU A 423 -32.14 -9.41 -37.82
N ASP A 424 -33.19 -10.08 -37.35
CA ASP A 424 -34.54 -9.54 -37.33
C ASP A 424 -34.64 -8.33 -36.36
N ASP A 425 -35.61 -7.44 -36.59
CA ASP A 425 -35.71 -6.17 -35.86
C ASP A 425 -35.89 -6.35 -34.36
N VAL A 426 -36.63 -7.36 -33.90
CA VAL A 426 -36.88 -7.61 -32.49
C VAL A 426 -35.60 -8.08 -31.78
N THR A 427 -34.89 -9.01 -32.39
CA THR A 427 -33.61 -9.51 -31.90
C THR A 427 -32.55 -8.41 -31.89
N LEU A 428 -32.54 -7.55 -32.97
CA LEU A 428 -31.62 -6.43 -33.11
C LEU A 428 -31.83 -5.41 -31.99
N GLU A 429 -33.05 -4.96 -31.72
CA GLU A 429 -33.36 -4.00 -30.66
C GLU A 429 -33.06 -4.54 -29.28
N SER A 430 -33.43 -5.79 -29.00
CA SER A 430 -33.09 -6.45 -27.73
C SER A 430 -31.60 -6.51 -27.50
N LEU A 431 -30.83 -6.98 -28.47
CA LEU A 431 -29.36 -7.07 -28.35
C LEU A 431 -28.68 -5.70 -28.26
N ALA A 432 -29.17 -4.68 -29.01
CA ALA A 432 -28.65 -3.33 -28.92
C ALA A 432 -28.82 -2.76 -27.50
N THR A 433 -30.02 -2.96 -26.91
CA THR A 433 -30.27 -2.58 -25.51
C THR A 433 -29.27 -3.21 -24.54
N HIS A 434 -29.06 -4.52 -24.64
CA HIS A 434 -28.11 -5.23 -23.77
C HIS A 434 -26.63 -4.85 -24.00
N LYS A 435 -26.26 -4.39 -25.18
CA LYS A 435 -24.90 -3.99 -25.53
C LYS A 435 -24.59 -2.52 -25.25
N THR A 436 -25.61 -1.73 -24.93
CA THR A 436 -25.44 -0.32 -24.57
C THR A 436 -24.60 -0.19 -23.31
N MET A 437 -23.58 0.65 -23.35
CA MET A 437 -22.73 0.99 -22.22
C MET A 437 -22.87 2.49 -21.93
N PRO A 438 -23.25 2.91 -20.72
CA PRO A 438 -23.55 4.31 -20.43
C PRO A 438 -22.33 5.25 -20.57
N GLY A 439 -21.12 4.73 -20.42
CA GLY A 439 -19.93 5.57 -20.36
C GLY A 439 -19.93 6.47 -19.12
N ASN A 440 -19.18 7.57 -19.17
CA ASN A 440 -19.03 8.53 -18.06
C ASN A 440 -18.61 7.87 -16.73
N LYS A 441 -17.89 6.75 -16.82
CA LYS A 441 -17.31 6.06 -15.65
C LYS A 441 -15.92 6.65 -15.40
N PRO A 442 -15.68 7.21 -14.20
CA PRO A 442 -14.45 7.95 -13.93
C PRO A 442 -13.24 7.04 -13.76
N SER A 443 -12.11 7.48 -14.29
CA SER A 443 -10.84 6.80 -14.06
C SER A 443 -9.65 7.75 -14.07
N ASN A 444 -8.66 7.43 -13.24
CA ASN A 444 -7.30 7.96 -13.31
C ASN A 444 -6.40 6.94 -14.01
N THR A 445 -5.36 7.41 -14.66
CA THR A 445 -4.30 6.56 -15.19
C THR A 445 -2.96 7.04 -14.64
N LEU A 446 -2.29 6.17 -13.87
CA LEU A 446 -0.95 6.42 -13.37
C LEU A 446 0.05 5.69 -14.28
N LEU A 447 0.86 6.45 -14.98
CA LEU A 447 1.92 5.95 -15.84
C LEU A 447 3.27 6.18 -15.16
N PHE A 448 4.16 5.21 -15.27
CA PHE A 448 5.54 5.33 -14.81
C PHE A 448 6.48 4.65 -15.80
N ASN A 449 7.71 5.15 -15.90
CA ASN A 449 8.67 4.60 -16.86
C ASN A 449 8.89 3.10 -16.60
N GLN A 450 9.11 2.72 -15.34
CA GLN A 450 9.22 1.33 -14.89
C GLN A 450 8.89 1.23 -13.40
N VAL A 451 8.63 0.03 -12.90
CA VAL A 451 8.51 -0.24 -11.46
C VAL A 451 9.89 -0.59 -10.93
N ASP A 452 10.66 0.44 -10.58
CA ASP A 452 11.91 0.31 -9.82
C ASP A 452 11.68 0.66 -8.35
N PRO A 453 12.69 0.45 -7.46
CA PRO A 453 12.55 0.76 -6.04
C PRO A 453 12.14 2.22 -5.79
N LYS A 454 12.72 3.16 -6.51
CA LYS A 454 12.45 4.59 -6.34
C LYS A 454 11.02 4.94 -6.74
N THR A 455 10.57 4.50 -7.90
CA THR A 455 9.21 4.72 -8.39
C THR A 455 8.17 4.07 -7.48
N LEU A 456 8.44 2.85 -6.99
CA LEU A 456 7.56 2.18 -6.05
C LEU A 456 7.46 2.92 -4.72
N GLY A 457 8.58 3.45 -4.21
CA GLY A 457 8.59 4.30 -3.01
C GLY A 457 7.74 5.54 -3.16
N ALA A 458 7.87 6.24 -4.30
CA ALA A 458 7.06 7.40 -4.62
C ALA A 458 5.56 7.05 -4.73
N LEU A 459 5.22 5.91 -5.36
CA LEU A 459 3.83 5.44 -5.50
C LEU A 459 3.19 5.14 -4.14
N VAL A 460 3.90 4.48 -3.25
CA VAL A 460 3.41 4.18 -1.89
C VAL A 460 3.17 5.48 -1.12
N ALA A 461 4.14 6.40 -1.10
CA ALA A 461 4.01 7.68 -0.41
C ALA A 461 2.90 8.56 -0.99
N LEU A 462 2.67 8.52 -2.30
CA LEU A 462 1.54 9.19 -2.97
C LEU A 462 0.20 8.75 -2.36
N TYR A 463 0.00 7.44 -2.17
CA TYR A 463 -1.23 6.94 -1.55
C TYR A 463 -1.29 7.20 -0.05
N GLU A 464 -0.17 7.19 0.68
CA GLU A 464 -0.13 7.60 2.09
C GLU A 464 -0.62 9.04 2.27
N HIS A 465 -0.11 9.96 1.43
CA HIS A 465 -0.53 11.35 1.48
C HIS A 465 -1.95 11.57 0.97
N LYS A 466 -2.39 10.85 -0.08
CA LYS A 466 -3.80 10.84 -0.51
C LYS A 466 -4.74 10.53 0.66
N VAL A 467 -4.45 9.45 1.38
CA VAL A 467 -5.25 9.00 2.54
C VAL A 467 -5.22 10.03 3.67
N PHE A 468 -4.06 10.62 3.97
CA PHE A 468 -3.94 11.68 4.94
C PHE A 468 -4.78 12.91 4.58
N VAL A 469 -4.71 13.38 3.33
CA VAL A 469 -5.48 14.55 2.85
C VAL A 469 -6.97 14.29 2.96
N GLN A 470 -7.45 13.12 2.56
CA GLN A 470 -8.85 12.75 2.68
C GLN A 470 -9.31 12.74 4.13
N GLY A 471 -8.53 12.13 5.04
CA GLY A 471 -8.83 12.15 6.47
C GLY A 471 -8.84 13.57 7.07
N ALA A 472 -7.95 14.45 6.60
CA ALA A 472 -7.90 15.85 6.98
C ALA A 472 -9.14 16.63 6.54
N ILE A 473 -9.66 16.38 5.32
CA ILE A 473 -10.88 16.98 4.79
C ILE A 473 -12.10 16.45 5.54
N TRP A 474 -12.21 15.13 5.73
CA TRP A 474 -13.30 14.52 6.49
C TRP A 474 -13.22 14.79 8.00
N GLY A 475 -12.14 15.39 8.46
CA GLY A 475 -11.95 15.73 9.88
C GLY A 475 -11.83 14.51 10.80
N VAL A 476 -11.38 13.37 10.30
CA VAL A 476 -11.20 12.12 11.05
C VAL A 476 -9.75 11.89 11.46
N ASN A 477 -9.53 11.05 12.50
CA ASN A 477 -8.18 10.60 12.85
C ASN A 477 -7.77 9.40 11.98
N SER A 478 -6.89 9.62 11.01
CA SER A 478 -6.40 8.59 10.10
C SER A 478 -5.35 7.65 10.72
N PHE A 479 -4.98 7.81 11.99
CA PHE A 479 -3.80 7.17 12.58
C PHE A 479 -4.08 6.23 13.75
N ASP A 480 -5.34 6.09 14.16
CA ASP A 480 -5.81 5.10 15.13
C ASP A 480 -6.62 3.97 14.45
N GLN A 481 -7.02 2.94 15.22
CA GLN A 481 -7.79 1.79 14.72
C GLN A 481 -8.65 1.12 15.79
N TRP A 482 -9.41 1.90 16.59
CA TRP A 482 -10.24 1.42 17.71
C TRP A 482 -11.24 0.33 17.29
N GLY A 483 -11.70 0.32 16.05
CA GLY A 483 -12.70 -0.63 15.53
C GLY A 483 -12.27 -2.08 15.54
N VAL A 484 -10.97 -2.40 15.68
CA VAL A 484 -10.46 -3.78 15.70
C VAL A 484 -10.27 -4.36 17.10
N GLU A 485 -10.53 -3.60 18.19
CA GLU A 485 -10.20 -4.02 19.55
C GLU A 485 -11.23 -4.99 20.14
N LEU A 486 -12.51 -4.70 19.99
CA LEU A 486 -13.58 -5.53 20.52
C LEU A 486 -13.54 -6.97 20.02
N GLY A 487 -13.25 -7.17 18.72
CA GLY A 487 -13.12 -8.50 18.15
C GLY A 487 -11.99 -9.33 18.77
N LYS A 488 -10.87 -8.71 19.10
CA LYS A 488 -9.75 -9.36 19.79
C LYS A 488 -10.09 -9.74 21.23
N GLU A 489 -10.75 -8.84 21.95
CA GLU A 489 -11.21 -9.08 23.31
C GLU A 489 -12.16 -10.28 23.39
N LEU A 490 -13.19 -10.28 22.55
CA LEU A 490 -14.16 -11.38 22.49
C LEU A 490 -13.50 -12.69 22.00
N GLY A 491 -12.57 -12.62 21.04
CA GLY A 491 -11.80 -13.78 20.58
C GLY A 491 -10.99 -14.44 21.70
N ASN A 492 -10.35 -13.66 22.57
CA ASN A 492 -9.63 -14.18 23.74
C ASN A 492 -10.57 -14.88 24.72
N GLN A 493 -11.76 -14.30 25.01
CA GLN A 493 -12.76 -14.92 25.88
C GLN A 493 -13.29 -16.26 25.32
N VAL A 494 -13.41 -16.38 24.01
CA VAL A 494 -13.78 -17.65 23.36
C VAL A 494 -12.65 -18.65 23.41
N LEU A 495 -11.39 -18.23 23.17
CA LEU A 495 -10.23 -19.09 23.23
C LEU A 495 -10.10 -19.75 24.62
N ASP A 496 -10.27 -18.98 25.69
CA ASP A 496 -10.22 -19.50 27.05
C ASP A 496 -11.23 -20.63 27.31
N LYS A 497 -12.39 -20.59 26.61
CA LYS A 497 -13.41 -21.65 26.71
C LYS A 497 -13.12 -22.86 25.83
N LEU A 498 -12.33 -22.71 24.76
CA LEU A 498 -11.98 -23.80 23.85
C LEU A 498 -10.79 -24.63 24.33
N VAL A 499 -9.89 -24.03 25.13
CA VAL A 499 -8.65 -24.68 25.59
C VAL A 499 -8.73 -25.15 27.05
N ASN A 500 -9.77 -24.74 27.80
CA ASN A 500 -10.10 -25.22 29.17
C ASN A 500 -11.33 -26.12 29.12
#